data_0d32862f2bbd311d70640e9a4805b709
#
_entry.id   0d32862f2bbd311d70640e9a4805b709
#
_cell.length_a   1.000
_cell.length_b   1.000
_cell.length_c   1.000
_cell.angle_alpha   90.00
_cell.angle_beta   90.00
_cell.angle_gamma   90.00
#
_symmetry.space_group_name_H-M   'P 1'
#
loop_
_entity.id
_entity.type
_entity.pdbx_description
1 polymer ?
#
loop_
_entity_poly.entity_id
_entity_poly.type
_entity_poly.pdbx_seq_one_letter_code
_entity_poly.pdbx_strand_id
1 'polypeptide(L)'
;MEAFKEKVERLFQKHEELITRKNVAVEDGNGIFTRYKYPVVTAAHTPVFWRYDLDEKSNPYLMERIGMNATMNSGAIKWNGKYLMVVRVEGADRKSFFAVAESPNGIDNFRFWDYPITMPEDAIPATNVYDMRLTAHEDGWIYGIFCAERHDDNAPAGDLSSATATAAIARTKDLKNWERLPDLKTKSQQRNVVLHPEFV
;
A
#
# COMPACT_ATOMS: atom_id res chain seq x y z
N MET A 1 -30.47 -23.40 1.13
CA MET A 1 -29.77 -22.08 1.27
C MET A 1 -28.42 -22.39 1.89
N GLU A 2 -27.32 -21.91 1.30
CA GLU A 2 -25.98 -22.16 1.80
C GLU A 2 -25.80 -21.54 3.20
N ALA A 3 -25.22 -22.30 4.14
CA ALA A 3 -24.96 -21.80 5.49
C ALA A 3 -23.90 -20.67 5.49
N PHE A 4 -24.00 -19.76 6.46
CA PHE A 4 -23.06 -18.62 6.57
C PHE A 4 -21.59 -19.09 6.62
N LYS A 5 -21.33 -20.14 7.41
CA LYS A 5 -19.99 -20.73 7.52
C LYS A 5 -19.44 -21.21 6.16
N GLU A 6 -20.26 -21.86 5.35
CA GLU A 6 -19.87 -22.31 4.01
C GLU A 6 -19.53 -21.13 3.07
N LYS A 7 -20.28 -20.02 3.17
CA LYS A 7 -19.98 -18.79 2.43
C LYS A 7 -18.64 -18.19 2.84
N VAL A 8 -18.33 -18.17 4.15
CA VAL A 8 -17.05 -17.69 4.67
C VAL A 8 -15.91 -18.58 4.18
N GLU A 9 -16.03 -19.91 4.29
CA GLU A 9 -15.02 -20.85 3.82
C GLU A 9 -14.75 -20.67 2.31
N ARG A 10 -15.79 -20.55 1.50
CA ARG A 10 -15.65 -20.28 0.07
C ARG A 10 -15.00 -18.92 -0.23
N LEU A 11 -15.29 -17.90 0.56
CA LEU A 11 -14.65 -16.58 0.42
C LEU A 11 -13.14 -16.67 0.64
N PHE A 12 -12.70 -17.35 1.71
CA PHE A 12 -11.29 -17.59 1.97
C PHE A 12 -10.63 -18.46 0.90
N GLN A 13 -11.32 -19.51 0.43
CA GLN A 13 -10.80 -20.34 -0.65
C GLN A 13 -10.55 -19.52 -1.92
N LYS A 14 -11.51 -18.71 -2.35
CA LYS A 14 -11.35 -17.83 -3.52
C LYS A 14 -10.23 -16.81 -3.34
N HIS A 15 -10.07 -16.29 -2.14
CA HIS A 15 -8.98 -15.38 -1.82
C HIS A 15 -7.63 -16.10 -1.94
N GLU A 16 -7.50 -17.30 -1.37
CA GLU A 16 -6.29 -18.11 -1.47
C GLU A 16 -5.94 -18.48 -2.91
N GLU A 17 -6.91 -18.88 -3.72
CA GLU A 17 -6.75 -19.13 -5.15
C GLU A 17 -6.23 -17.90 -5.89
N LEU A 18 -6.72 -16.71 -5.53
CA LEU A 18 -6.28 -15.44 -6.13
C LEU A 18 -4.82 -15.13 -5.77
N ILE A 19 -4.47 -15.16 -4.48
CA ILE A 19 -3.14 -14.74 -4.02
C ILE A 19 -2.04 -15.76 -4.34
N THR A 20 -2.40 -17.03 -4.59
CA THR A 20 -1.47 -18.10 -4.99
C THR A 20 -1.43 -18.34 -6.50
N ARG A 21 -2.26 -17.62 -7.28
CA ARG A 21 -2.31 -17.76 -8.73
C ARG A 21 -0.93 -17.50 -9.36
N LYS A 22 -0.43 -18.49 -10.11
CA LYS A 22 0.85 -18.34 -10.81
C LYS A 22 0.76 -17.28 -11.89
N ASN A 23 1.75 -16.43 -11.92
CA ASN A 23 1.91 -15.42 -12.94
C ASN A 23 2.80 -15.96 -14.07
N VAL A 24 2.47 -15.62 -15.29
CA VAL A 24 3.19 -16.06 -16.47
C VAL A 24 3.70 -14.86 -17.28
N ALA A 25 4.92 -14.96 -17.77
CA ALA A 25 5.47 -13.96 -18.65
C ALA A 25 4.67 -13.91 -19.96
N VAL A 26 4.49 -12.72 -20.52
CA VAL A 26 3.97 -12.52 -21.87
C VAL A 26 5.14 -12.33 -22.83
N GLU A 27 4.99 -12.80 -24.08
CA GLU A 27 6.09 -12.89 -25.05
C GLU A 27 6.51 -11.55 -25.68
N ASP A 28 5.85 -10.45 -25.36
CA ASP A 28 6.10 -9.13 -25.94
C ASP A 28 7.24 -8.34 -25.26
N GLY A 29 8.17 -9.05 -24.63
CA GLY A 29 9.34 -8.46 -23.98
C GLY A 29 10.29 -7.78 -24.96
N ASN A 30 10.82 -6.61 -24.56
CA ASN A 30 11.80 -5.84 -25.36
C ASN A 30 13.27 -6.11 -24.98
N GLY A 31 13.53 -7.16 -24.20
CA GLY A 31 14.86 -7.51 -23.69
C GLY A 31 15.34 -6.68 -22.48
N ILE A 32 14.59 -5.63 -22.08
CA ILE A 32 14.92 -4.76 -20.94
C ILE A 32 14.11 -5.15 -19.71
N PHE A 33 12.85 -5.52 -19.90
CA PHE A 33 11.95 -5.96 -18.83
C PHE A 33 11.04 -7.09 -19.32
N THR A 34 10.52 -7.85 -18.37
CA THR A 34 9.52 -8.90 -18.62
C THR A 34 8.16 -8.41 -18.12
N ARG A 35 7.15 -8.48 -18.98
CA ARG A 35 5.76 -8.27 -18.59
C ARG A 35 5.13 -9.57 -18.14
N TYR A 36 4.24 -9.47 -17.16
CA TYR A 36 3.46 -10.60 -16.67
C TYR A 36 1.98 -10.38 -16.91
N LYS A 37 1.24 -11.49 -17.05
CA LYS A 37 -0.18 -11.50 -17.44
C LYS A 37 -1.08 -10.83 -16.43
N TYR A 38 -0.78 -11.01 -15.14
CA TYR A 38 -1.65 -10.55 -14.06
C TYR A 38 -0.94 -9.48 -13.23
N PRO A 39 -1.68 -8.45 -12.73
CA PRO A 39 -1.15 -7.57 -11.71
C PRO A 39 -0.81 -8.38 -10.45
N VAL A 40 0.30 -8.03 -9.80
CA VAL A 40 0.79 -8.76 -8.60
C VAL A 40 -0.10 -8.55 -7.39
N VAL A 41 -0.72 -7.38 -7.24
CA VAL A 41 -1.70 -7.06 -6.22
C VAL A 41 -2.84 -6.24 -6.81
N THR A 42 -4.04 -6.45 -6.28
CA THR A 42 -5.26 -5.67 -6.56
C THR A 42 -6.00 -5.47 -5.24
N ALA A 43 -7.05 -4.66 -5.23
CA ALA A 43 -7.91 -4.51 -4.06
C ALA A 43 -8.41 -5.86 -3.49
N ALA A 44 -8.69 -6.84 -4.37
CA ALA A 44 -9.13 -8.17 -3.97
C ALA A 44 -8.04 -9.01 -3.25
N HIS A 45 -6.75 -8.65 -3.37
CA HIS A 45 -5.65 -9.30 -2.65
C HIS A 45 -5.52 -8.82 -1.20
N THR A 46 -6.18 -7.71 -0.81
CA THR A 46 -6.17 -7.27 0.58
C THR A 46 -6.83 -8.32 1.48
N PRO A 47 -6.41 -8.44 2.75
CA PRO A 47 -6.95 -9.45 3.66
C PRO A 47 -8.48 -9.44 3.69
N VAL A 48 -9.08 -10.63 3.71
CA VAL A 48 -10.54 -10.79 3.72
C VAL A 48 -11.17 -10.01 4.87
N PHE A 49 -10.58 -10.08 6.06
CA PHE A 49 -11.09 -9.43 7.26
C PHE A 49 -10.95 -7.89 7.26
N TRP A 50 -10.21 -7.31 6.29
CA TRP A 50 -10.24 -5.85 6.08
C TRP A 50 -11.50 -5.41 5.34
N ARG A 51 -12.09 -6.29 4.55
CA ARG A 51 -13.21 -5.99 3.65
C ARG A 51 -14.55 -6.47 4.17
N TYR A 52 -14.54 -7.61 4.89
CA TYR A 52 -15.74 -8.28 5.34
C TYR A 52 -15.79 -8.33 6.87
N ASP A 53 -16.94 -7.99 7.40
CA ASP A 53 -17.32 -8.39 8.75
C ASP A 53 -17.76 -9.87 8.69
N LEU A 54 -17.04 -10.71 9.42
CA LEU A 54 -17.21 -12.18 9.40
C LEU A 54 -18.14 -12.68 10.51
N ASP A 55 -18.85 -11.78 11.20
CA ASP A 55 -19.88 -12.15 12.18
C ASP A 55 -21.25 -12.22 11.51
N GLU A 56 -21.87 -13.41 11.57
CA GLU A 56 -23.21 -13.66 11.00
C GLU A 56 -24.29 -12.75 11.58
N LYS A 57 -24.16 -12.35 12.87
CA LYS A 57 -25.15 -11.48 13.52
C LYS A 57 -25.16 -10.08 12.95
N SER A 58 -24.00 -9.54 12.65
CA SER A 58 -23.83 -8.19 12.11
C SER A 58 -23.83 -8.14 10.58
N ASN A 59 -23.48 -9.25 9.90
CA ASN A 59 -23.38 -9.33 8.45
C ASN A 59 -23.97 -10.64 7.88
N PRO A 60 -25.26 -10.94 8.08
CA PRO A 60 -25.86 -12.25 7.75
C PRO A 60 -25.80 -12.61 6.28
N TYR A 61 -25.66 -11.64 5.39
CA TYR A 61 -25.55 -11.85 3.95
C TYR A 61 -24.10 -11.93 3.46
N LEU A 62 -23.11 -11.80 4.36
CA LEU A 62 -21.67 -11.72 4.04
C LEU A 62 -21.37 -10.69 2.95
N MET A 63 -21.88 -9.47 3.15
CA MET A 63 -21.62 -8.35 2.25
C MET A 63 -20.22 -7.77 2.50
N GLU A 64 -19.54 -7.39 1.43
CA GLU A 64 -18.32 -6.60 1.55
C GLU A 64 -18.70 -5.20 2.06
N ARG A 65 -18.18 -4.81 3.25
CA ARG A 65 -18.61 -3.59 3.94
C ARG A 65 -17.62 -2.47 3.84
N ILE A 66 -16.33 -2.81 3.81
CA ILE A 66 -15.26 -1.83 3.73
C ILE A 66 -14.72 -1.88 2.31
N GLY A 67 -15.15 -0.94 1.48
CA GLY A 67 -14.72 -0.88 0.09
C GLY A 67 -13.24 -0.55 -0.02
N MET A 68 -12.43 -1.48 -0.53
CA MET A 68 -11.09 -1.17 -1.02
C MET A 68 -11.22 -0.80 -2.49
N ASN A 69 -10.99 0.50 -2.79
CA ASN A 69 -11.13 1.02 -4.14
C ASN A 69 -10.00 0.53 -5.04
N ALA A 70 -8.75 0.69 -4.59
CA ALA A 70 -7.59 0.35 -5.39
C ALA A 70 -6.34 0.02 -4.56
N THR A 71 -5.41 -0.70 -5.17
CA THR A 71 -4.02 -0.82 -4.76
C THR A 71 -3.13 -0.30 -5.87
N MET A 72 -2.17 0.57 -5.58
CA MET A 72 -1.38 1.23 -6.61
C MET A 72 -0.05 1.77 -6.07
N ASN A 73 0.81 2.23 -6.99
CA ASN A 73 2.00 3.05 -6.75
C ASN A 73 2.88 2.56 -5.57
N SER A 74 3.23 1.28 -5.59
CA SER A 74 4.02 0.65 -4.54
C SER A 74 5.50 0.98 -4.63
N GLY A 75 6.14 1.23 -3.50
CA GLY A 75 7.58 1.07 -3.35
C GLY A 75 7.93 -0.40 -3.14
N ALA A 76 8.98 -0.88 -3.77
CA ALA A 76 9.40 -2.28 -3.66
C ALA A 76 10.89 -2.40 -3.38
N ILE A 77 11.27 -3.40 -2.57
CA ILE A 77 12.66 -3.76 -2.28
C ILE A 77 12.81 -5.28 -2.20
N LYS A 78 14.03 -5.76 -2.42
CA LYS A 78 14.42 -7.11 -2.02
C LYS A 78 15.15 -7.01 -0.68
N TRP A 79 14.61 -7.68 0.33
CA TRP A 79 15.14 -7.62 1.69
C TRP A 79 14.94 -8.95 2.41
N ASN A 80 15.96 -9.41 3.13
CA ASN A 80 15.97 -10.68 3.86
C ASN A 80 15.49 -11.89 3.01
N GLY A 81 15.92 -11.94 1.74
CA GLY A 81 15.59 -13.05 0.83
C GLY A 81 14.18 -13.02 0.25
N LYS A 82 13.37 -12.03 0.60
CA LYS A 82 12.00 -11.83 0.09
C LYS A 82 11.91 -10.56 -0.76
N TYR A 83 10.86 -10.47 -1.55
CA TYR A 83 10.45 -9.25 -2.22
C TYR A 83 9.30 -8.62 -1.43
N LEU A 84 9.49 -7.39 -1.04
CA LEU A 84 8.56 -6.64 -0.19
C LEU A 84 8.08 -5.39 -0.93
N MET A 85 6.82 -5.09 -0.77
CA MET A 85 6.21 -3.87 -1.31
C MET A 85 5.49 -3.13 -0.19
N VAL A 86 5.68 -1.81 -0.13
CA VAL A 86 4.77 -0.92 0.58
C VAL A 86 3.76 -0.41 -0.42
N VAL A 87 2.56 -0.94 -0.33
CA VAL A 87 1.46 -0.72 -1.26
C VAL A 87 0.64 0.46 -0.78
N ARG A 88 0.33 1.41 -1.66
CA ARG A 88 -0.76 2.35 -1.44
C ARG A 88 -2.08 1.60 -1.59
N VAL A 89 -2.85 1.56 -0.52
CA VAL A 89 -4.23 1.06 -0.53
C VAL A 89 -5.16 2.25 -0.38
N GLU A 90 -6.12 2.39 -1.28
CA GLU A 90 -7.11 3.45 -1.27
C GLU A 90 -8.48 2.89 -0.89
N GLY A 91 -9.12 3.49 0.10
CA GLY A 91 -10.47 3.18 0.52
C GLY A 91 -11.54 3.79 -0.39
N ALA A 92 -12.80 3.44 -0.16
CA ALA A 92 -13.94 4.00 -0.89
C ALA A 92 -14.12 5.52 -0.67
N ASP A 93 -13.59 6.04 0.43
CA ASP A 93 -13.52 7.47 0.75
C ASP A 93 -12.40 8.22 0.01
N ARG A 94 -11.64 7.51 -0.84
CA ARG A 94 -10.48 8.00 -1.58
C ARG A 94 -9.30 8.45 -0.71
N LYS A 95 -9.29 8.08 0.55
CA LYS A 95 -8.13 8.22 1.43
C LYS A 95 -7.26 6.99 1.32
N SER A 96 -5.96 7.21 1.45
CA SER A 96 -4.97 6.16 1.28
C SER A 96 -4.27 5.86 2.60
N PHE A 97 -3.85 4.62 2.72
CA PHE A 97 -2.95 4.15 3.75
C PHE A 97 -1.91 3.21 3.14
N PHE A 98 -0.88 2.88 3.91
CA PHE A 98 0.17 1.98 3.47
C PHE A 98 -0.01 0.60 4.07
N ALA A 99 0.29 -0.42 3.27
CA ALA A 99 0.28 -1.80 3.70
C ALA A 99 1.44 -2.56 3.09
N VAL A 100 2.01 -3.50 3.84
CA VAL A 100 3.10 -4.34 3.35
C VAL A 100 2.52 -5.58 2.68
N ALA A 101 3.03 -5.90 1.49
CA ALA A 101 2.84 -7.18 0.84
C ALA A 101 4.20 -7.82 0.55
N GLU A 102 4.31 -9.13 0.78
CA GLU A 102 5.54 -9.88 0.55
C GLU A 102 5.35 -11.01 -0.45
N SER A 103 6.42 -11.33 -1.19
CA SER A 103 6.48 -12.44 -2.13
C SER A 103 7.83 -13.15 -2.05
N PRO A 104 7.88 -14.48 -2.21
CA PRO A 104 9.14 -15.22 -2.25
C PRO A 104 9.95 -14.98 -3.53
N ASN A 105 9.33 -14.56 -4.62
CA ASN A 105 9.94 -14.48 -5.95
C ASN A 105 9.77 -13.13 -6.67
N GLY A 106 8.91 -12.23 -6.16
CA GLY A 106 8.64 -10.93 -6.77
C GLY A 106 7.75 -10.98 -8.02
N ILE A 107 7.20 -12.13 -8.35
CA ILE A 107 6.42 -12.38 -9.58
C ILE A 107 4.97 -12.73 -9.23
N ASP A 108 4.79 -13.61 -8.27
CA ASP A 108 3.49 -14.07 -7.78
C ASP A 108 3.54 -14.35 -6.27
N ASN A 109 2.45 -14.91 -5.70
CA ASN A 109 2.33 -15.20 -4.27
C ASN A 109 2.57 -13.97 -3.38
N PHE A 110 2.09 -12.82 -3.79
CA PHE A 110 2.10 -11.65 -2.93
C PHE A 110 1.01 -11.78 -1.87
N ARG A 111 1.41 -11.70 -0.60
CA ARG A 111 0.53 -11.73 0.56
C ARG A 111 0.67 -10.46 1.36
N PHE A 112 -0.43 -9.78 1.58
CA PHE A 112 -0.45 -8.66 2.52
C PHE A 112 -0.20 -9.16 3.94
N TRP A 113 0.49 -8.34 4.74
CA TRP A 113 0.52 -8.53 6.18
C TRP A 113 -0.85 -8.22 6.79
N ASP A 114 -1.10 -8.73 7.98
CA ASP A 114 -2.43 -8.65 8.61
C ASP A 114 -2.86 -7.22 8.94
N TYR A 115 -1.92 -6.31 9.18
CA TYR A 115 -2.21 -4.95 9.60
C TYR A 115 -1.57 -3.93 8.67
N PRO A 116 -2.28 -2.80 8.42
CA PRO A 116 -1.69 -1.65 7.75
C PRO A 116 -0.49 -1.09 8.52
N ILE A 117 0.35 -0.32 7.83
CA ILE A 117 1.40 0.47 8.48
C ILE A 117 0.74 1.60 9.28
N THR A 118 1.02 1.65 10.57
CA THR A 118 0.72 2.82 11.40
C THR A 118 1.88 3.80 11.25
N MET A 119 1.69 4.82 10.40
CA MET A 119 2.68 5.87 10.23
C MET A 119 2.59 6.84 11.41
N PRO A 120 3.72 7.17 12.09
CA PRO A 120 3.70 8.19 13.12
C PRO A 120 3.22 9.53 12.55
N GLU A 121 2.41 10.22 13.30
CA GLU A 121 1.91 11.55 12.93
C GLU A 121 3.04 12.58 13.00
N ASP A 122 2.95 13.58 12.14
CA ASP A 122 3.76 14.79 12.18
C ASP A 122 3.07 15.86 13.05
N ALA A 123 3.79 16.92 13.37
CA ALA A 123 3.25 18.07 14.09
C ALA A 123 2.02 18.69 13.40
N ILE A 124 1.96 18.59 12.07
CA ILE A 124 0.79 18.97 11.28
C ILE A 124 0.27 17.70 10.59
N PRO A 125 -0.87 17.15 11.03
CA PRO A 125 -1.44 15.94 10.45
C PRO A 125 -1.68 16.06 8.95
N ALA A 126 -1.34 15.00 8.21
CA ALA A 126 -1.67 14.91 6.80
C ALA A 126 -3.14 14.50 6.61
N THR A 127 -3.82 15.11 5.66
CA THR A 127 -5.18 14.71 5.27
C THR A 127 -5.19 13.47 4.39
N ASN A 128 -4.06 13.18 3.72
CA ASN A 128 -3.86 11.97 2.93
C ASN A 128 -2.35 11.68 2.81
N VAL A 129 -1.98 10.40 2.75
CA VAL A 129 -0.60 9.94 2.51
C VAL A 129 -0.59 8.90 1.41
N TYR A 130 0.36 8.99 0.48
CA TYR A 130 0.38 8.05 -0.65
C TYR A 130 1.73 7.97 -1.36
N ASP A 131 1.87 6.96 -2.22
CA ASP A 131 2.94 6.78 -3.20
C ASP A 131 4.34 6.67 -2.57
N MET A 132 4.49 5.83 -1.54
CA MET A 132 5.77 5.59 -0.90
C MET A 132 6.75 4.91 -1.86
N ARG A 133 7.98 5.39 -1.90
CA ARG A 133 9.14 4.77 -2.54
C ARG A 133 10.13 4.35 -1.47
N LEU A 134 10.71 3.17 -1.64
CA LEU A 134 11.62 2.56 -0.67
C LEU A 134 13.05 2.59 -1.18
N THR A 135 13.98 2.93 -0.29
CA THR A 135 15.42 2.88 -0.54
C THR A 135 16.09 2.23 0.66
N ALA A 136 16.74 1.08 0.44
CA ALA A 136 17.62 0.49 1.44
C ALA A 136 18.97 1.24 1.40
N HIS A 137 19.49 1.58 2.58
CA HIS A 137 20.72 2.36 2.72
C HIS A 137 21.77 1.56 3.52
N GLU A 138 23.04 1.89 3.33
CA GLU A 138 24.17 1.20 3.96
C GLU A 138 24.23 1.31 5.49
N ASP A 139 23.54 2.31 6.06
CA ASP A 139 23.38 2.46 7.52
C ASP A 139 22.43 1.43 8.15
N GLY A 140 21.89 0.53 7.33
CA GLY A 140 20.98 -0.54 7.74
C GLY A 140 19.52 -0.10 7.92
N TRP A 141 19.17 1.13 7.54
CA TRP A 141 17.80 1.59 7.48
C TRP A 141 17.19 1.41 6.08
N ILE A 142 15.90 1.24 6.05
CA ILE A 142 15.06 1.38 4.86
C ILE A 142 14.35 2.72 4.98
N TYR A 143 14.56 3.58 4.02
CA TYR A 143 13.91 4.89 3.94
C TYR A 143 12.70 4.81 3.02
N GLY A 144 11.59 5.36 3.49
CA GLY A 144 10.37 5.55 2.72
C GLY A 144 10.14 7.02 2.46
N ILE A 145 10.10 7.44 1.19
CA ILE A 145 9.63 8.77 0.81
C ILE A 145 8.23 8.64 0.22
N PHE A 146 7.34 9.50 0.67
CA PHE A 146 5.95 9.49 0.25
C PHE A 146 5.38 10.90 0.18
N CYS A 147 4.26 11.05 -0.50
CA CYS A 147 3.53 12.29 -0.51
C CYS A 147 2.65 12.39 0.74
N ALA A 148 2.76 13.52 1.44
CA ALA A 148 1.83 13.93 2.48
C ALA A 148 1.05 15.15 2.00
N GLU A 149 -0.26 15.01 1.88
CA GLU A 149 -1.15 16.12 1.54
C GLU A 149 -1.74 16.73 2.80
N ARG A 150 -1.86 18.05 2.77
CA ARG A 150 -2.53 18.85 3.79
C ARG A 150 -3.49 19.81 3.12
N HIS A 151 -4.52 20.24 3.84
CA HIS A 151 -5.39 21.28 3.32
C HIS A 151 -4.57 22.54 2.98
N ASP A 152 -4.93 23.19 1.88
CA ASP A 152 -4.31 24.47 1.52
C ASP A 152 -4.97 25.60 2.32
N ASP A 153 -4.23 26.15 3.28
CA ASP A 153 -4.71 27.23 4.14
C ASP A 153 -5.03 28.54 3.35
N ASN A 154 -4.53 28.63 2.11
CA ASN A 154 -4.83 29.76 1.22
C ASN A 154 -6.04 29.49 0.30
N ALA A 155 -6.67 28.34 0.43
CA ALA A 155 -7.85 28.00 -0.36
C ALA A 155 -9.02 28.93 -0.03
N PRO A 156 -9.90 29.23 -1.00
CA PRO A 156 -11.12 29.98 -0.75
C PRO A 156 -11.98 29.35 0.36
N ALA A 157 -12.67 30.17 1.12
CA ALA A 157 -13.56 29.70 2.17
C ALA A 157 -14.60 28.70 1.60
N GLY A 158 -14.67 27.50 2.22
CA GLY A 158 -15.55 26.43 1.80
C GLY A 158 -14.97 25.47 0.74
N ASP A 159 -13.78 25.72 0.22
CA ASP A 159 -13.07 24.75 -0.62
C ASP A 159 -12.37 23.70 0.27
N LEU A 160 -12.91 22.49 0.28
CA LEU A 160 -12.36 21.34 0.99
C LEU A 160 -11.47 20.44 0.09
N SER A 161 -11.32 20.81 -1.18
CA SER A 161 -10.63 19.99 -2.18
C SER A 161 -9.18 20.42 -2.42
N SER A 162 -8.86 21.69 -2.18
CA SER A 162 -7.51 22.20 -2.37
C SER A 162 -6.55 21.65 -1.33
N ALA A 163 -5.42 21.11 -1.81
CA ALA A 163 -4.39 20.52 -0.98
C ALA A 163 -2.99 20.89 -1.45
N THR A 164 -2.10 21.08 -0.50
CA THR A 164 -0.65 21.18 -0.73
C THR A 164 0.00 19.84 -0.50
N ALA A 165 1.01 19.53 -1.30
CA ALA A 165 1.73 18.26 -1.25
C ALA A 165 3.19 18.46 -0.86
N THR A 166 3.66 17.70 0.11
CA THR A 166 5.04 17.70 0.60
C THR A 166 5.64 16.32 0.47
N ALA A 167 6.92 16.24 0.11
CA ALA A 167 7.65 14.98 0.18
C ALA A 167 8.01 14.69 1.64
N ALA A 168 7.41 13.68 2.17
CA ALA A 168 7.56 13.23 3.54
C ALA A 168 8.53 12.05 3.61
N ILE A 169 9.31 11.95 4.69
CA ILE A 169 10.28 10.88 4.90
C ILE A 169 9.98 10.13 6.19
N ALA A 170 10.09 8.82 6.13
CA ALA A 170 10.15 7.96 7.30
C ALA A 170 11.21 6.88 7.09
N ARG A 171 11.68 6.25 8.16
CA ARG A 171 12.61 5.13 8.09
C ARG A 171 12.18 3.98 8.98
N THR A 172 12.66 2.80 8.65
CA THR A 172 12.36 1.58 9.37
C THR A 172 13.49 0.57 9.25
N LYS A 173 13.52 -0.42 10.15
CA LYS A 173 14.40 -1.60 10.04
C LYS A 173 13.64 -2.89 9.77
N ASP A 174 12.31 -2.86 9.81
CA ASP A 174 11.48 -4.06 9.77
C ASP A 174 10.17 -3.89 8.99
N LEU A 175 9.93 -2.71 8.38
CA LEU A 175 8.69 -2.30 7.70
C LEU A 175 7.44 -2.29 8.59
N LYS A 176 7.58 -2.56 9.89
CA LYS A 176 6.50 -2.52 10.89
C LYS A 176 6.55 -1.26 11.73
N ASN A 177 7.75 -1.01 12.28
CA ASN A 177 8.01 0.13 13.15
C ASN A 177 8.66 1.23 12.34
N TRP A 178 7.96 2.35 12.21
CA TRP A 178 8.41 3.48 11.42
C TRP A 178 8.77 4.66 12.31
N GLU A 179 9.84 5.33 11.96
CA GLU A 179 10.26 6.60 12.54
C GLU A 179 10.04 7.70 11.51
N ARG A 180 9.20 8.68 11.85
CA ARG A 180 8.98 9.85 11.01
C ARG A 180 10.17 10.78 11.10
N LEU A 181 10.66 11.25 9.94
CA LEU A 181 11.69 12.27 9.82
C LEU A 181 11.06 13.59 9.36
N PRO A 182 11.75 14.74 9.53
CA PRO A 182 11.25 15.99 9.00
C PRO A 182 11.00 15.93 7.49
N ASP A 183 9.92 16.56 7.03
CA ASP A 183 9.60 16.67 5.62
C ASP A 183 10.68 17.41 4.85
N LEU A 184 10.86 17.06 3.57
CA LEU A 184 11.78 17.78 2.69
C LEU A 184 11.29 19.20 2.48
N LYS A 185 12.17 20.16 2.79
CA LYS A 185 11.91 21.59 2.57
C LYS A 185 12.23 21.94 1.12
N THR A 186 11.20 22.10 0.32
CA THR A 186 11.31 22.49 -1.08
C THR A 186 10.54 23.78 -1.35
N LYS A 187 10.92 24.49 -2.44
CA LYS A 187 10.25 25.75 -2.84
C LYS A 187 8.90 25.49 -3.55
N SER A 188 8.65 24.28 -3.96
CA SER A 188 7.44 23.88 -4.69
C SER A 188 6.90 22.58 -4.13
N GLN A 189 5.63 22.30 -4.40
CA GLN A 189 5.03 21.01 -4.06
C GLN A 189 5.80 19.86 -4.73
N GLN A 190 6.02 18.80 -3.98
CA GLN A 190 6.76 17.64 -4.44
C GLN A 190 5.93 16.36 -4.26
N ARG A 191 5.84 15.61 -5.38
CA ARG A 191 5.23 14.28 -5.43
C ARG A 191 6.20 13.32 -6.11
N ASN A 192 6.10 12.03 -5.87
CA ASN A 192 6.92 10.99 -6.51
C ASN A 192 8.45 11.17 -6.36
N VAL A 193 8.89 11.71 -5.25
CA VAL A 193 10.31 11.84 -4.94
C VAL A 193 10.89 10.46 -4.61
N VAL A 194 12.13 10.23 -5.05
CA VAL A 194 12.89 8.99 -4.78
C VAL A 194 14.24 9.39 -4.20
N LEU A 195 14.69 8.72 -3.14
CA LEU A 195 16.05 8.85 -2.65
C LEU A 195 17.01 8.03 -3.52
N HIS A 196 18.16 8.63 -3.82
CA HIS A 196 19.27 7.86 -4.36
C HIS A 196 19.80 6.90 -3.27
N PRO A 197 20.16 5.64 -3.57
CA PRO A 197 20.63 4.70 -2.54
C PRO A 197 21.93 5.11 -1.86
N GLU A 198 22.72 5.94 -2.50
CA GLU A 198 24.00 6.48 -1.99
C GLU A 198 23.87 7.92 -1.45
N PHE A 199 22.70 8.30 -0.92
CA PHE A 199 22.56 9.61 -0.30
C PHE A 199 23.36 9.68 1.02
N VAL A 200 23.83 10.86 1.38
CA VAL A 200 24.55 11.17 2.62
C VAL A 200 23.76 12.15 3.47
#